data_3269cc2846f193c391e10f8585895d2c
#
_entry.id   3269cc2846f193c391e10f8585895d2c
#
_cell.length_a   1.000
_cell.length_b   1.000
_cell.length_c   1.000
_cell.angle_alpha   90.00
_cell.angle_beta   90.00
_cell.angle_gamma   90.00
#
_symmetry.space_group_name_H-M   'P 1'
#
loop_
_entity.id
_entity.type
_entity.pdbx_description
1 polymer ?
#
loop_
_entity_poly.entity_id
_entity_poly.type
_entity_poly.pdbx_seq_one_letter_code
_entity_poly.pdbx_strand_id
1 'polypeptide(L)'
;MKPHSHRRPNLLVLLAVCAAVLIGRAYTARGEGGEPRYFAVKNARIVPVSGPVIENGTVVIAKGLIQSVGTDVAIPPEAWVIDGKGLTVYPGLIDAGTNLGLAQDDEAKKRGTGPSASGPEDRPATTPWRVAADELKTDDKRIESWRSAGFTTALSVPDGGIFPGQASVIDLAGERTGNYIVRHRAVVPLSFKPVGGFFGFPDSLMGTIAYVRQVLDDTAWYTQAEPIYQANPTKTERLPYDRTEYVLSRALQNNELVLLPANNSIQIVRALRLADQWKVRAVLYGGQQGYEVAAALAASKIPVLVSLKWPERSKDGDPEAEQTLRELRFRDQAPGTPAALAKAGVKFAFYSDGIATTKDIFKSLKKASDAGLAPDAALRALTLDSAEILGLSDRLGSIARGKIANLVVTDGDIFNEKSKVKHVFVDGRWFVIHEETPPEKPGEKKSADDDDGTRLKQSRQVEGAGR
;
A
#
# COMPACT_ATOMS: atom_id res chain seq x y z
N MET A 1 21.27 71.64 29.34
CA MET A 1 20.25 70.55 29.42
C MET A 1 19.42 70.62 28.18
N LYS A 2 19.56 69.64 27.25
CA LYS A 2 18.73 69.51 26.06
C LYS A 2 17.76 68.32 26.28
N PRO A 3 16.47 68.43 25.99
CA PRO A 3 15.51 67.33 26.19
C PRO A 3 15.62 66.29 25.05
N HIS A 4 15.74 65.02 25.43
CA HIS A 4 15.64 63.87 24.52
C HIS A 4 14.18 63.68 24.09
N SER A 5 13.89 63.84 22.78
CA SER A 5 12.60 63.52 22.19
C SER A 5 12.52 62.01 21.93
N HIS A 6 11.73 61.30 22.69
CA HIS A 6 11.34 59.92 22.36
C HIS A 6 10.35 59.92 21.20
N ARG A 7 10.82 59.52 20.01
CA ARG A 7 9.91 59.23 18.87
C ARG A 7 9.13 57.95 19.22
N ARG A 8 7.83 58.11 19.44
CA ARG A 8 6.90 56.98 19.55
C ARG A 8 6.78 56.30 18.18
N PRO A 9 6.93 54.96 18.07
CA PRO A 9 6.72 54.24 16.79
C PRO A 9 5.28 54.43 16.33
N ASN A 10 5.09 54.75 15.06
CA ASN A 10 3.78 54.98 14.45
C ASN A 10 2.91 53.72 14.62
N LEU A 11 1.84 53.86 15.36
CA LEU A 11 0.84 52.81 15.64
C LEU A 11 0.28 52.19 14.33
N LEU A 12 0.21 52.98 13.27
CA LEU A 12 -0.20 52.55 11.92
C LEU A 12 0.76 51.54 11.28
N VAL A 13 2.08 51.66 11.51
CA VAL A 13 3.08 50.74 10.98
C VAL A 13 2.98 49.40 11.74
N LEU A 14 2.74 49.43 13.05
CA LEU A 14 2.54 48.23 13.86
C LEU A 14 1.26 47.46 13.47
N LEU A 15 0.18 48.19 13.22
CA LEU A 15 -1.09 47.64 12.72
C LEU A 15 -0.95 47.00 11.34
N ALA A 16 -0.21 47.63 10.43
CA ALA A 16 0.04 47.11 9.09
C ALA A 16 0.90 45.83 9.12
N VAL A 17 1.91 45.73 9.99
CA VAL A 17 2.74 44.55 10.19
C VAL A 17 1.94 43.43 10.83
N CYS A 18 1.12 43.73 11.83
CA CYS A 18 0.22 42.72 12.44
C CYS A 18 -0.83 42.21 11.43
N ALA A 19 -1.39 43.07 10.60
CA ALA A 19 -2.32 42.67 9.53
C ALA A 19 -1.64 41.80 8.47
N ALA A 20 -0.41 42.13 8.05
CA ALA A 20 0.38 41.33 7.11
C ALA A 20 0.76 39.95 7.69
N VAL A 21 1.10 39.86 8.99
CA VAL A 21 1.40 38.61 9.68
C VAL A 21 0.13 37.77 9.85
N LEU A 22 -1.03 38.37 10.13
CA LEU A 22 -2.31 37.65 10.23
C LEU A 22 -2.79 37.14 8.86
N ILE A 23 -2.61 37.95 7.79
CA ILE A 23 -2.91 37.53 6.42
C ILE A 23 -1.93 36.42 5.98
N GLY A 24 -0.63 36.52 6.28
CA GLY A 24 0.37 35.48 6.03
C GLY A 24 0.06 34.16 6.77
N ARG A 25 -0.37 34.24 8.02
CA ARG A 25 -0.82 33.04 8.78
C ARG A 25 -2.13 32.45 8.27
N ALA A 26 -3.04 33.26 7.74
CA ALA A 26 -4.27 32.74 7.12
C ALA A 26 -3.99 31.99 5.79
N TYR A 27 -2.91 32.34 5.08
CA TYR A 27 -2.48 31.60 3.87
C TYR A 27 -1.75 30.30 4.20
N THR A 28 -1.02 30.20 5.32
CA THR A 28 -0.32 28.98 5.73
C THR A 28 -1.18 28.02 6.54
N ALA A 29 -2.36 28.42 7.00
CA ALA A 29 -3.29 27.58 7.77
C ALA A 29 -4.26 26.77 6.89
N ARG A 30 -4.07 26.70 5.57
CA ARG A 30 -4.79 25.75 4.70
C ARG A 30 -4.09 24.41 4.75
N GLY A 31 -4.45 23.67 5.80
CA GLY A 31 -3.82 22.40 6.15
C GLY A 31 -3.91 21.36 5.05
N GLU A 32 -2.79 20.78 4.74
CA GLU A 32 -2.69 19.50 4.06
C GLU A 32 -3.54 18.46 4.81
N GLY A 33 -4.35 17.68 4.07
CA GLY A 33 -5.20 16.65 4.66
C GLY A 33 -6.47 17.15 5.39
N GLY A 34 -6.85 18.42 5.23
CA GLY A 34 -8.09 18.97 5.77
C GLY A 34 -9.36 18.30 5.26
N GLU A 35 -10.53 18.69 5.81
CA GLU A 35 -11.85 18.22 5.36
C GLU A 35 -11.98 18.31 3.84
N PRO A 36 -12.64 17.33 3.17
CA PRO A 36 -12.85 17.35 1.74
C PRO A 36 -13.49 18.65 1.28
N ARG A 37 -12.81 19.33 0.38
CA ARG A 37 -13.27 20.61 -0.19
C ARG A 37 -13.55 20.47 -1.67
N TYR A 38 -13.86 21.57 -2.31
CA TYR A 38 -13.97 21.64 -3.77
C TYR A 38 -12.59 21.96 -4.36
N PHE A 39 -12.08 21.08 -5.23
CA PHE A 39 -10.82 21.28 -5.96
C PHE A 39 -11.07 21.12 -7.45
N ALA A 40 -10.27 21.82 -8.26
CA ALA A 40 -10.24 21.62 -9.69
C ALA A 40 -8.78 21.60 -10.17
N VAL A 41 -8.35 20.53 -10.84
CA VAL A 41 -7.08 20.48 -11.57
C VAL A 41 -7.42 20.73 -13.03
N LYS A 42 -7.03 21.89 -13.57
CA LYS A 42 -7.33 22.32 -14.94
C LYS A 42 -6.08 22.28 -15.83
N ASN A 43 -6.29 22.25 -17.14
CA ASN A 43 -5.21 22.27 -18.15
C ASN A 43 -4.21 21.09 -18.01
N ALA A 44 -4.62 19.99 -17.41
CA ALA A 44 -3.77 18.81 -17.19
C ALA A 44 -3.99 17.74 -18.26
N ARG A 45 -2.96 16.94 -18.50
CA ARG A 45 -3.12 15.65 -19.18
C ARG A 45 -3.77 14.67 -18.19
N ILE A 46 -4.87 14.04 -18.58
CA ILE A 46 -5.62 13.11 -17.71
C ILE A 46 -5.55 11.72 -18.31
N VAL A 47 -5.12 10.74 -17.52
CA VAL A 47 -5.08 9.32 -17.89
C VAL A 47 -6.14 8.57 -17.08
N PRO A 48 -7.37 8.40 -17.62
CA PRO A 48 -8.49 7.84 -16.83
C PRO A 48 -8.33 6.34 -16.52
N VAL A 49 -7.54 5.61 -17.28
CA VAL A 49 -7.36 4.15 -17.27
C VAL A 49 -8.60 3.39 -17.77
N SER A 50 -9.81 3.88 -17.54
CA SER A 50 -11.08 3.29 -18.02
C SER A 50 -11.55 3.84 -19.37
N GLY A 51 -10.80 4.78 -19.95
CA GLY A 51 -11.14 5.44 -21.21
C GLY A 51 -9.92 6.08 -21.85
N PRO A 52 -10.09 6.82 -22.97
CA PRO A 52 -9.01 7.47 -23.67
C PRO A 52 -8.35 8.57 -22.83
N VAL A 53 -7.07 8.84 -23.10
CA VAL A 53 -6.32 9.94 -22.50
C VAL A 53 -6.91 11.29 -22.98
N ILE A 54 -7.03 12.24 -22.06
CA ILE A 54 -7.46 13.63 -22.33
C ILE A 54 -6.22 14.51 -22.20
N GLU A 55 -5.72 15.02 -23.32
CA GLU A 55 -4.44 15.75 -23.34
C GLU A 55 -4.50 17.12 -22.63
N ASN A 56 -5.66 17.77 -22.65
CA ASN A 56 -5.88 19.04 -21.94
C ASN A 56 -7.28 19.01 -21.32
N GLY A 57 -7.35 18.59 -20.08
CA GLY A 57 -8.61 18.40 -19.40
C GLY A 57 -8.65 19.05 -18.02
N THR A 58 -9.84 18.93 -17.43
CA THR A 58 -10.11 19.39 -16.06
C THR A 58 -10.75 18.26 -15.27
N VAL A 59 -10.28 18.02 -14.04
CA VAL A 59 -10.91 17.16 -13.05
C VAL A 59 -11.44 18.04 -11.93
N VAL A 60 -12.74 17.94 -11.62
CA VAL A 60 -13.35 18.61 -10.49
C VAL A 60 -13.65 17.60 -9.38
N ILE A 61 -13.20 17.93 -8.19
CA ILE A 61 -13.38 17.14 -6.97
C ILE A 61 -14.33 17.90 -6.06
N ALA A 62 -15.33 17.21 -5.54
CA ALA A 62 -16.29 17.75 -4.60
C ALA A 62 -16.69 16.69 -3.56
N LYS A 63 -16.61 17.06 -2.28
CA LYS A 63 -17.06 16.20 -1.16
C LYS A 63 -16.44 14.78 -1.22
N GLY A 64 -15.16 14.71 -1.49
CA GLY A 64 -14.42 13.42 -1.56
C GLY A 64 -14.58 12.65 -2.87
N LEU A 65 -15.43 13.10 -3.81
CA LEU A 65 -15.72 12.39 -5.06
C LEU A 65 -15.27 13.17 -6.28
N ILE A 66 -15.01 12.47 -7.37
CA ILE A 66 -14.84 13.05 -8.70
C ILE A 66 -16.22 13.50 -9.20
N GLN A 67 -16.46 14.80 -9.23
CA GLN A 67 -17.72 15.36 -9.70
C GLN A 67 -17.83 15.35 -11.21
N SER A 68 -16.75 15.71 -11.90
CA SER A 68 -16.69 15.77 -13.36
C SER A 68 -15.25 15.68 -13.86
N VAL A 69 -15.09 15.17 -15.09
CA VAL A 69 -13.82 15.08 -15.80
C VAL A 69 -14.08 15.25 -17.30
N GLY A 70 -13.25 16.02 -17.99
CA GLY A 70 -13.38 16.29 -19.42
C GLY A 70 -12.60 17.50 -19.88
N THR A 71 -12.78 17.91 -21.14
CA THR A 71 -12.17 19.12 -21.75
C THR A 71 -12.90 20.39 -21.35
N ASP A 72 -14.25 20.35 -21.39
CA ASP A 72 -15.12 21.51 -21.12
C ASP A 72 -15.90 21.29 -19.81
N VAL A 73 -15.19 21.31 -18.70
CA VAL A 73 -15.79 21.09 -17.39
C VAL A 73 -16.00 22.42 -16.68
N ALA A 74 -17.23 22.70 -16.25
CA ALA A 74 -17.54 23.86 -15.43
C ALA A 74 -16.89 23.70 -14.05
N ILE A 75 -16.10 24.71 -13.66
CA ILE A 75 -15.42 24.74 -12.34
C ILE A 75 -16.32 25.52 -11.38
N PRO A 76 -16.73 24.93 -10.25
CA PRO A 76 -17.49 25.64 -9.23
C PRO A 76 -16.72 26.85 -8.70
N PRO A 77 -17.39 28.00 -8.41
CA PRO A 77 -16.72 29.21 -7.93
C PRO A 77 -15.97 29.00 -6.60
N GLU A 78 -16.44 28.09 -5.78
CA GLU A 78 -15.84 27.74 -4.49
C GLU A 78 -14.66 26.78 -4.61
N ALA A 79 -14.38 26.26 -5.81
CA ALA A 79 -13.31 25.30 -6.00
C ALA A 79 -11.93 25.97 -5.92
N TRP A 80 -11.02 25.33 -5.20
CA TRP A 80 -9.61 25.66 -5.25
C TRP A 80 -9.01 25.14 -6.56
N VAL A 81 -8.58 26.06 -7.41
CA VAL A 81 -8.08 25.75 -8.74
C VAL A 81 -6.57 25.55 -8.72
N ILE A 82 -6.12 24.39 -9.19
CA ILE A 82 -4.71 24.04 -9.42
C ILE A 82 -4.49 24.08 -10.94
N ASP A 83 -3.51 24.86 -11.40
CA ASP A 83 -3.11 24.87 -12.81
C ASP A 83 -2.21 23.66 -13.07
N GLY A 84 -2.74 22.73 -13.83
CA GLY A 84 -2.08 21.47 -14.19
C GLY A 84 -1.31 21.52 -15.51
N LYS A 85 -0.99 22.72 -16.02
CA LYS A 85 -0.22 22.85 -17.27
C LYS A 85 1.13 22.14 -17.15
N GLY A 86 1.37 21.17 -18.04
CA GLY A 86 2.57 20.31 -18.02
C GLY A 86 2.51 19.19 -16.98
N LEU A 87 1.40 19.05 -16.27
CA LEU A 87 1.19 17.96 -15.30
C LEU A 87 0.29 16.88 -15.89
N THR A 88 0.46 15.66 -15.37
CA THR A 88 -0.39 14.50 -15.70
C THR A 88 -1.12 14.02 -14.47
N VAL A 89 -2.42 13.79 -14.60
CA VAL A 89 -3.31 13.25 -13.55
C VAL A 89 -3.57 11.79 -13.81
N TYR A 90 -3.26 10.94 -12.85
CA TYR A 90 -3.54 9.52 -12.83
C TYR A 90 -4.52 9.16 -11.72
N PRO A 91 -5.23 8.01 -11.80
CA PRO A 91 -5.85 7.43 -10.62
C PRO A 91 -4.78 7.13 -9.57
N GLY A 92 -5.11 7.26 -8.30
CA GLY A 92 -4.21 6.86 -7.23
C GLY A 92 -3.83 5.39 -7.32
N LEU A 93 -2.55 5.09 -7.05
CA LEU A 93 -2.04 3.71 -7.08
C LEU A 93 -2.61 2.91 -5.91
N ILE A 94 -2.82 1.61 -6.14
CA ILE A 94 -3.33 0.65 -5.17
C ILE A 94 -2.27 -0.42 -4.93
N ASP A 95 -1.82 -0.58 -3.69
CA ASP A 95 -1.02 -1.71 -3.26
C ASP A 95 -1.96 -2.86 -2.89
N ALA A 96 -2.00 -3.91 -3.73
CA ALA A 96 -2.96 -5.01 -3.58
C ALA A 96 -2.59 -6.02 -2.46
N GLY A 97 -1.60 -5.73 -1.63
CA GLY A 97 -1.23 -6.56 -0.48
C GLY A 97 -0.01 -6.05 0.26
N THR A 98 -0.22 -5.54 1.45
CA THR A 98 0.81 -4.98 2.32
C THR A 98 0.41 -5.13 3.79
N ASN A 99 1.30 -4.81 4.70
CA ASN A 99 1.00 -4.71 6.13
C ASN A 99 1.01 -3.26 6.63
N LEU A 100 0.76 -2.30 5.75
CA LEU A 100 0.66 -0.88 6.12
C LEU A 100 -0.42 -0.67 7.18
N GLY A 101 -0.07 0.14 8.18
CA GLY A 101 -0.94 0.44 9.31
C GLY A 101 -1.04 -0.69 10.34
N LEU A 102 -0.41 -1.85 10.14
CA LEU A 102 -0.38 -2.91 11.13
C LEU A 102 0.93 -2.89 11.92
N ALA A 103 0.85 -3.28 13.19
CA ALA A 103 2.04 -3.41 14.00
C ALA A 103 3.02 -4.41 13.38
N GLN A 104 4.26 -3.97 13.19
CA GLN A 104 5.34 -4.89 12.90
C GLN A 104 5.82 -5.46 14.23
N ASP A 105 5.31 -6.62 14.60
CA ASP A 105 5.79 -7.31 15.78
C ASP A 105 7.07 -8.10 15.43
N ASP A 106 8.20 -7.39 15.39
CA ASP A 106 9.51 -8.00 15.14
C ASP A 106 9.91 -9.00 16.25
N GLU A 107 9.37 -8.84 17.44
CA GLU A 107 9.56 -9.76 18.57
C GLU A 107 8.75 -11.06 18.38
N ALA A 108 7.52 -10.98 17.86
CA ALA A 108 6.72 -12.17 17.54
C ALA A 108 7.32 -12.94 16.36
N LYS A 109 7.87 -12.22 15.37
CA LYS A 109 8.61 -12.82 14.24
C LYS A 109 9.86 -13.57 14.71
N LYS A 110 10.61 -13.01 15.66
CA LYS A 110 11.81 -13.64 16.24
C LYS A 110 11.47 -14.87 17.08
N ARG A 111 10.31 -14.91 17.73
CA ARG A 111 9.89 -16.04 18.58
C ARG A 111 9.24 -17.19 17.81
N GLY A 112 8.92 -17.01 16.52
CA GLY A 112 8.21 -18.00 15.72
C GLY A 112 6.80 -18.34 16.27
N THR A 113 6.32 -17.53 17.20
CA THR A 113 5.02 -17.71 17.83
C THR A 113 4.00 -16.86 17.08
N GLY A 114 3.29 -17.48 16.14
CA GLY A 114 1.97 -16.96 15.76
C GLY A 114 1.04 -16.89 16.98
N PRO A 115 -0.13 -16.25 16.88
CA PRO A 115 -1.08 -16.22 18.00
C PRO A 115 -1.36 -17.64 18.46
N SER A 116 -0.97 -17.94 19.72
CA SER A 116 -1.19 -19.25 20.30
C SER A 116 -2.67 -19.46 20.51
N ALA A 117 -3.15 -20.66 20.19
CA ALA A 117 -4.46 -21.11 20.63
C ALA A 117 -4.53 -20.99 22.15
N SER A 118 -5.51 -20.25 22.68
CA SER A 118 -5.61 -19.94 24.11
C SER A 118 -6.79 -20.61 24.79
N GLY A 119 -7.63 -21.33 24.06
CA GLY A 119 -8.80 -22.03 24.59
C GLY A 119 -9.11 -23.31 23.80
N PRO A 120 -10.02 -24.15 24.29
CA PRO A 120 -10.38 -25.40 23.66
C PRO A 120 -11.03 -25.24 22.28
N GLU A 121 -11.65 -24.10 22.03
CA GLU A 121 -12.23 -23.72 20.75
C GLU A 121 -11.23 -23.03 19.81
N ASP A 122 -10.03 -22.69 20.31
CA ASP A 122 -9.01 -22.05 19.49
C ASP A 122 -8.21 -23.07 18.69
N ARG A 123 -8.14 -22.83 17.40
CA ARG A 123 -7.41 -23.69 16.46
C ARG A 123 -5.98 -23.17 16.26
N PRO A 124 -4.98 -24.06 16.04
CA PRO A 124 -3.59 -23.64 15.87
C PRO A 124 -3.43 -22.57 14.79
N ALA A 125 -2.80 -21.45 15.15
CA ALA A 125 -2.48 -20.35 14.24
C ALA A 125 -3.67 -19.88 13.36
N THR A 126 -4.89 -19.92 13.92
CA THR A 126 -6.16 -19.65 13.23
C THR A 126 -6.93 -18.58 13.99
N THR A 127 -6.93 -17.36 13.48
CA THR A 127 -7.55 -16.20 14.11
C THR A 127 -8.39 -15.38 13.11
N PRO A 128 -9.35 -16.00 12.37
CA PRO A 128 -10.08 -15.31 11.30
C PRO A 128 -10.99 -14.18 11.81
N TRP A 129 -11.21 -14.09 13.12
CA TRP A 129 -11.96 -13.00 13.76
C TRP A 129 -11.17 -11.68 13.86
N ARG A 130 -9.83 -11.72 13.76
CA ARG A 130 -9.00 -10.51 13.67
C ARG A 130 -9.31 -9.79 12.35
N VAL A 131 -9.38 -8.48 12.40
CA VAL A 131 -9.63 -7.66 11.20
C VAL A 131 -8.59 -6.55 11.15
N ALA A 132 -7.91 -6.41 10.03
CA ALA A 132 -6.85 -5.41 9.84
C ALA A 132 -7.33 -3.98 10.20
N ALA A 133 -8.57 -3.63 9.83
CA ALA A 133 -9.14 -2.32 10.14
C ALA A 133 -9.26 -2.03 11.64
N ASP A 134 -9.46 -3.05 12.47
CA ASP A 134 -9.60 -2.89 13.92
C ASP A 134 -8.24 -2.76 14.63
N GLU A 135 -7.16 -3.19 13.95
CA GLU A 135 -5.78 -3.15 14.44
C GLU A 135 -4.96 -2.00 13.83
N LEU A 136 -5.60 -1.13 13.04
CA LEU A 136 -4.94 -0.10 12.26
C LEU A 136 -4.29 0.97 13.13
N LYS A 137 -3.00 1.20 12.91
CA LYS A 137 -2.20 2.27 13.50
C LYS A 137 -2.06 3.42 12.50
N THR A 138 -2.62 4.57 12.84
CA THR A 138 -2.63 5.74 11.96
C THR A 138 -1.31 6.52 11.98
N ASP A 139 -0.46 6.24 12.96
CA ASP A 139 0.87 6.83 13.14
C ASP A 139 2.01 6.07 12.43
N ASP A 140 1.66 5.07 11.61
CA ASP A 140 2.65 4.37 10.79
C ASP A 140 3.24 5.30 9.71
N LYS A 141 4.49 5.69 9.91
CA LYS A 141 5.23 6.61 9.02
C LYS A 141 5.33 6.10 7.56
N ARG A 142 5.19 4.80 7.35
CA ARG A 142 5.19 4.23 6.00
C ARG A 142 4.01 4.71 5.18
N ILE A 143 2.87 5.01 5.83
CA ILE A 143 1.66 5.53 5.17
C ILE A 143 1.97 6.83 4.41
N GLU A 144 2.69 7.75 5.03
CA GLU A 144 3.12 8.99 4.38
C GLU A 144 4.07 8.73 3.20
N SER A 145 5.04 7.83 3.37
CA SER A 145 5.97 7.46 2.31
C SER A 145 5.26 6.85 1.09
N TRP A 146 4.29 5.94 1.31
CA TRP A 146 3.46 5.35 0.24
C TRP A 146 2.63 6.42 -0.45
N ARG A 147 1.96 7.28 0.32
CA ARG A 147 1.17 8.39 -0.23
C ARG A 147 2.02 9.33 -1.07
N SER A 148 3.20 9.72 -0.58
CA SER A 148 4.13 10.59 -1.31
C SER A 148 4.62 10.00 -2.62
N ALA A 149 4.62 8.68 -2.73
CA ALA A 149 4.95 7.96 -3.96
C ALA A 149 3.74 7.76 -4.90
N GLY A 150 2.55 8.24 -4.53
CA GLY A 150 1.33 8.17 -5.34
C GLY A 150 0.41 7.01 -5.00
N PHE A 151 0.71 6.18 -4.00
CA PHE A 151 -0.25 5.20 -3.51
C PHE A 151 -1.30 5.89 -2.66
N THR A 152 -2.57 5.66 -2.97
CA THR A 152 -3.70 6.25 -2.25
C THR A 152 -4.48 5.22 -1.46
N THR A 153 -4.38 3.96 -1.86
CA THR A 153 -5.16 2.85 -1.30
C THR A 153 -4.28 1.62 -1.13
N ALA A 154 -4.52 0.83 -0.11
CA ALA A 154 -3.82 -0.42 0.12
C ALA A 154 -4.75 -1.51 0.66
N LEU A 155 -4.48 -2.77 0.30
CA LEU A 155 -5.03 -3.93 0.99
C LEU A 155 -4.09 -4.24 2.17
N SER A 156 -4.51 -3.87 3.37
CA SER A 156 -3.78 -4.20 4.60
C SER A 156 -4.11 -5.62 5.04
N VAL A 157 -3.09 -6.48 5.04
CA VAL A 157 -3.21 -7.92 5.28
C VAL A 157 -2.56 -8.26 6.62
N PRO A 158 -3.30 -8.85 7.58
CA PRO A 158 -2.73 -9.35 8.82
C PRO A 158 -1.68 -10.43 8.54
N ASP A 159 -0.62 -10.46 9.34
CA ASP A 159 0.45 -11.43 9.26
C ASP A 159 0.38 -12.43 10.44
N GLY A 160 1.03 -13.57 10.27
CA GLY A 160 1.15 -14.61 11.30
C GLY A 160 0.01 -15.61 11.32
N GLY A 161 0.35 -16.88 11.15
CA GLY A 161 -0.60 -18.01 11.20
C GLY A 161 -1.04 -18.54 9.86
N ILE A 162 -1.97 -19.49 9.90
CA ILE A 162 -2.56 -20.16 8.74
C ILE A 162 -3.78 -19.36 8.25
N PHE A 163 -4.63 -18.93 9.19
CA PHE A 163 -5.69 -17.94 9.00
C PHE A 163 -5.37 -16.72 9.86
N PRO A 164 -4.57 -15.76 9.37
CA PRO A 164 -4.03 -14.69 10.20
C PRO A 164 -5.05 -13.62 10.59
N GLY A 165 -6.22 -13.63 9.99
CA GLY A 165 -7.29 -12.65 10.17
C GLY A 165 -7.92 -12.29 8.84
N GLN A 166 -8.72 -11.21 8.80
CA GLN A 166 -9.33 -10.67 7.59
C GLN A 166 -8.61 -9.39 7.18
N ALA A 167 -8.24 -9.31 5.91
CA ALA A 167 -7.63 -8.13 5.33
C ALA A 167 -8.68 -7.04 5.08
N SER A 168 -8.24 -5.78 5.16
CA SER A 168 -9.06 -4.60 4.98
C SER A 168 -8.49 -3.72 3.87
N VAL A 169 -9.36 -3.08 3.09
CA VAL A 169 -8.92 -2.04 2.15
C VAL A 169 -8.97 -0.70 2.85
N ILE A 170 -7.83 -0.02 2.85
CA ILE A 170 -7.64 1.26 3.51
C ILE A 170 -7.23 2.34 2.50
N ASP A 171 -7.69 3.56 2.72
CA ASP A 171 -7.19 4.77 2.07
C ASP A 171 -6.07 5.39 2.90
N LEU A 172 -5.08 5.98 2.25
CA LEU A 172 -3.87 6.47 2.92
C LEU A 172 -3.98 7.96 3.31
N ALA A 173 -5.14 8.41 3.82
CA ALA A 173 -5.45 9.84 4.00
C ALA A 173 -5.98 10.26 5.36
N GLY A 174 -6.01 9.44 6.34
CA GLY A 174 -6.74 9.84 7.55
C GLY A 174 -5.86 10.39 8.67
N GLU A 175 -6.48 11.10 9.59
CA GLU A 175 -5.96 11.36 10.92
C GLU A 175 -6.65 10.46 11.96
N ARG A 176 -7.83 9.92 11.62
CA ARG A 176 -8.63 9.04 12.46
C ARG A 176 -8.87 7.72 11.76
N THR A 177 -8.83 6.64 12.50
CA THR A 177 -8.96 5.26 11.98
C THR A 177 -10.18 5.10 11.05
N GLY A 178 -11.34 5.64 11.41
CA GLY A 178 -12.55 5.54 10.60
C GLY A 178 -12.44 6.13 9.20
N ASN A 179 -11.56 7.12 9.00
CA ASN A 179 -11.37 7.77 7.70
C ASN A 179 -10.46 6.97 6.76
N TYR A 180 -9.78 5.95 7.27
CA TYR A 180 -8.93 5.07 6.46
C TYR A 180 -9.70 3.91 5.83
N ILE A 181 -10.86 3.54 6.34
CA ILE A 181 -11.50 2.26 6.00
C ILE A 181 -12.38 2.42 4.76
N VAL A 182 -11.94 1.87 3.63
CA VAL A 182 -12.75 1.74 2.40
C VAL A 182 -13.64 0.50 2.46
N ARG A 183 -13.06 -0.63 2.90
CA ARG A 183 -13.78 -1.89 3.14
C ARG A 183 -13.20 -2.57 4.37
N HIS A 184 -14.04 -2.74 5.40
CA HIS A 184 -13.62 -3.27 6.70
C HIS A 184 -13.16 -4.73 6.61
N ARG A 185 -13.94 -5.60 5.96
CA ARG A 185 -13.62 -7.00 5.67
C ARG A 185 -13.63 -7.17 4.17
N ALA A 186 -12.50 -7.44 3.58
CA ALA A 186 -12.35 -7.50 2.14
C ALA A 186 -11.95 -8.89 1.66
N VAL A 187 -11.04 -9.52 2.38
CA VAL A 187 -10.37 -10.74 1.94
C VAL A 187 -10.00 -11.61 3.13
N VAL A 188 -10.12 -12.94 2.99
CA VAL A 188 -9.62 -13.95 3.92
C VAL A 188 -8.28 -14.47 3.41
N PRO A 189 -7.13 -14.04 3.97
CA PRO A 189 -5.83 -14.55 3.59
C PRO A 189 -5.57 -15.94 4.20
N LEU A 190 -4.95 -16.82 3.42
CA LEU A 190 -4.44 -18.09 3.86
C LEU A 190 -2.92 -18.14 3.73
N SER A 191 -2.28 -18.87 4.63
CA SER A 191 -0.87 -19.22 4.53
C SER A 191 -0.69 -20.72 4.59
N PHE A 192 0.14 -21.27 3.70
CA PHE A 192 0.51 -22.69 3.74
C PHE A 192 1.87 -22.93 4.42
N LYS A 193 2.38 -21.93 5.14
CA LYS A 193 3.59 -22.09 5.94
C LYS A 193 3.27 -22.94 7.16
N PRO A 194 4.05 -24.01 7.44
CA PRO A 194 3.95 -24.74 8.68
C PRO A 194 4.18 -23.82 9.89
N VAL A 195 3.44 -24.05 10.97
CA VAL A 195 3.49 -23.21 12.18
C VAL A 195 3.82 -23.99 13.45
N GLY A 196 3.80 -25.33 13.39
CA GLY A 196 3.98 -26.20 14.54
C GLY A 196 5.42 -26.35 15.04
N GLY A 197 6.41 -25.88 14.28
CA GLY A 197 7.83 -26.08 14.62
C GLY A 197 8.16 -27.58 14.75
N PHE A 198 9.10 -27.92 15.66
CA PHE A 198 9.62 -29.30 15.77
C PHE A 198 8.66 -30.28 16.44
N PHE A 199 7.75 -29.83 17.29
CA PHE A 199 6.84 -30.67 18.08
C PHE A 199 5.36 -30.32 17.96
N GLY A 200 5.01 -29.31 17.16
CA GLY A 200 3.64 -28.83 17.02
C GLY A 200 3.01 -29.26 15.70
N PHE A 201 1.70 -29.03 15.59
CA PHE A 201 0.91 -29.28 14.38
C PHE A 201 0.27 -27.99 13.88
N PRO A 202 0.22 -27.80 12.54
CA PRO A 202 0.89 -28.57 11.48
C PRO A 202 2.37 -28.17 11.29
N ASP A 203 3.24 -29.17 11.12
CA ASP A 203 4.70 -29.03 10.96
C ASP A 203 5.17 -29.15 9.50
N SER A 204 4.29 -29.53 8.60
CA SER A 204 4.59 -29.75 7.18
C SER A 204 3.56 -29.08 6.26
N LEU A 205 3.96 -28.83 5.01
CA LEU A 205 3.05 -28.30 3.99
C LEU A 205 1.81 -29.20 3.78
N MET A 206 2.01 -30.52 3.79
CA MET A 206 0.91 -31.49 3.66
C MET A 206 -0.04 -31.39 4.85
N GLY A 207 0.51 -31.34 6.07
CA GLY A 207 -0.27 -31.16 7.29
C GLY A 207 -1.02 -29.84 7.31
N THR A 208 -0.39 -28.75 6.86
CA THR A 208 -1.05 -27.43 6.78
C THR A 208 -2.22 -27.45 5.78
N ILE A 209 -2.05 -28.06 4.60
CA ILE A 209 -3.14 -28.16 3.62
C ILE A 209 -4.27 -29.06 4.12
N ALA A 210 -3.96 -30.17 4.80
CA ALA A 210 -4.96 -31.04 5.41
C ALA A 210 -5.73 -30.30 6.52
N TYR A 211 -5.04 -29.53 7.34
CA TYR A 211 -5.63 -28.69 8.38
C TYR A 211 -6.56 -27.62 7.80
N VAL A 212 -6.12 -26.86 6.77
CA VAL A 212 -6.97 -25.87 6.09
C VAL A 212 -8.22 -26.52 5.52
N ARG A 213 -8.09 -27.70 4.90
CA ARG A 213 -9.24 -28.46 4.41
C ARG A 213 -10.22 -28.79 5.54
N GLN A 214 -9.72 -29.30 6.67
CA GLN A 214 -10.57 -29.62 7.82
C GLN A 214 -11.32 -28.39 8.31
N VAL A 215 -10.64 -27.24 8.47
CA VAL A 215 -11.29 -25.97 8.90
C VAL A 215 -12.38 -25.54 7.93
N LEU A 216 -12.16 -25.67 6.62
CA LEU A 216 -13.17 -25.31 5.62
C LEU A 216 -14.34 -26.31 5.56
N ASP A 217 -14.07 -27.60 5.73
CA ASP A 217 -15.12 -28.63 5.79
C ASP A 217 -15.99 -28.45 7.05
N ASP A 218 -15.38 -28.17 8.21
CA ASP A 218 -16.09 -27.85 9.46
C ASP A 218 -16.93 -26.56 9.27
N THR A 219 -16.37 -25.55 8.63
CA THR A 219 -17.08 -24.29 8.30
C THR A 219 -18.29 -24.55 7.39
N ALA A 220 -18.14 -25.41 6.38
CA ALA A 220 -19.23 -25.78 5.48
C ALA A 220 -20.34 -26.51 6.23
N TRP A 221 -19.99 -27.44 7.13
CA TRP A 221 -20.94 -28.10 8.02
C TRP A 221 -21.66 -27.10 8.93
N TYR A 222 -20.92 -26.21 9.60
CA TYR A 222 -21.49 -25.17 10.48
C TYR A 222 -22.47 -24.27 9.73
N THR A 223 -22.11 -23.87 8.51
CA THR A 223 -22.96 -23.06 7.64
C THR A 223 -24.33 -23.69 7.37
N GLN A 224 -24.41 -25.01 7.30
CA GLN A 224 -25.65 -25.75 7.09
C GLN A 224 -26.39 -26.02 8.40
N ALA A 225 -25.68 -26.32 9.48
CA ALA A 225 -26.25 -26.68 10.76
C ALA A 225 -26.84 -25.48 11.52
N GLU A 226 -26.21 -24.31 11.44
CA GLU A 226 -26.62 -23.12 12.19
C GLU A 226 -28.06 -22.67 11.87
N PRO A 227 -28.51 -22.54 10.61
CA PRO A 227 -29.90 -22.17 10.31
C PRO A 227 -30.93 -23.20 10.82
N ILE A 228 -30.58 -24.49 10.79
CA ILE A 228 -31.44 -25.57 11.29
C ILE A 228 -31.64 -25.41 12.81
N TYR A 229 -30.55 -25.18 13.54
CA TYR A 229 -30.61 -24.91 14.97
C TYR A 229 -31.41 -23.65 15.27
N GLN A 230 -31.15 -22.54 14.57
CA GLN A 230 -31.86 -21.27 14.77
C GLN A 230 -33.38 -21.38 14.50
N ALA A 231 -33.77 -22.21 13.54
CA ALA A 231 -35.18 -22.43 13.23
C ALA A 231 -35.91 -23.24 14.31
N ASN A 232 -35.23 -24.13 15.02
CA ASN A 232 -35.85 -25.05 16.01
C ASN A 232 -34.95 -25.28 17.24
N PRO A 233 -34.61 -24.24 18.03
CA PRO A 233 -33.62 -24.32 19.10
C PRO A 233 -34.05 -25.22 20.26
N THR A 234 -35.37 -25.50 20.43
CA THR A 234 -35.89 -26.40 21.47
C THR A 234 -35.96 -27.86 21.07
N LYS A 235 -35.77 -28.16 19.78
CA LYS A 235 -35.88 -29.53 19.23
C LYS A 235 -34.57 -30.04 18.63
N THR A 236 -33.57 -29.17 18.57
CA THR A 236 -32.28 -29.49 17.98
C THR A 236 -31.20 -29.37 19.05
N GLU A 237 -30.21 -30.23 19.02
CA GLU A 237 -29.05 -30.14 19.89
C GLU A 237 -28.34 -28.79 19.68
N ARG A 238 -27.93 -28.18 20.79
CA ARG A 238 -27.24 -26.86 20.72
C ARG A 238 -25.90 -27.05 20.02
N LEU A 239 -25.69 -26.25 18.98
CA LEU A 239 -24.37 -26.16 18.32
C LEU A 239 -23.31 -25.67 19.29
N PRO A 240 -22.15 -26.32 19.37
CA PRO A 240 -20.99 -25.76 20.06
C PRO A 240 -20.64 -24.41 19.46
N TYR A 241 -20.32 -23.45 20.31
CA TYR A 241 -19.82 -22.17 19.82
C TYR A 241 -18.37 -22.33 19.38
N ASP A 242 -18.10 -22.14 18.09
CA ASP A 242 -16.76 -22.03 17.50
C ASP A 242 -16.66 -20.69 16.77
N ARG A 243 -15.85 -19.79 17.28
CA ARG A 243 -15.69 -18.45 16.68
C ARG A 243 -15.02 -18.47 15.32
N THR A 244 -14.17 -19.47 15.06
CA THR A 244 -13.53 -19.67 13.74
C THR A 244 -14.60 -20.00 12.71
N GLU A 245 -15.41 -21.01 12.97
CA GLU A 245 -16.46 -21.46 12.06
C GLU A 245 -17.52 -20.39 11.87
N TYR A 246 -17.93 -19.71 12.95
CA TYR A 246 -18.89 -18.61 12.89
C TYR A 246 -18.41 -17.50 11.95
N VAL A 247 -17.16 -17.05 12.08
CA VAL A 247 -16.62 -15.95 11.26
C VAL A 247 -16.38 -16.38 9.81
N LEU A 248 -15.78 -17.56 9.61
CA LEU A 248 -15.51 -18.06 8.26
C LEU A 248 -16.82 -18.40 7.51
N SER A 249 -17.84 -18.92 8.19
CA SER A 249 -19.14 -19.17 7.56
C SER A 249 -19.75 -17.89 7.00
N ARG A 250 -19.68 -16.78 7.76
CA ARG A 250 -20.17 -15.47 7.28
C ARG A 250 -19.35 -14.95 6.11
N ALA A 251 -18.02 -15.07 6.15
CA ALA A 251 -17.15 -14.66 5.06
C ALA A 251 -17.46 -15.44 3.76
N LEU A 252 -17.63 -16.74 3.85
CA LEU A 252 -17.96 -17.59 2.68
C LEU A 252 -19.38 -17.35 2.17
N GLN A 253 -20.37 -17.18 3.05
CA GLN A 253 -21.76 -16.82 2.68
C GLN A 253 -21.81 -15.47 1.95
N ASN A 254 -20.99 -14.49 2.37
CA ASN A 254 -20.88 -13.20 1.72
C ASN A 254 -20.03 -13.24 0.43
N ASN A 255 -19.57 -14.41 0.02
CA ASN A 255 -18.70 -14.60 -1.14
C ASN A 255 -17.44 -13.71 -1.09
N GLU A 256 -16.86 -13.57 0.11
CA GLU A 256 -15.61 -12.83 0.30
C GLU A 256 -14.46 -13.53 -0.44
N LEU A 257 -13.48 -12.72 -0.86
CA LEU A 257 -12.29 -13.24 -1.54
C LEU A 257 -11.42 -14.05 -0.58
N VAL A 258 -10.84 -15.14 -1.06
CA VAL A 258 -9.86 -15.96 -0.34
C VAL A 258 -8.51 -15.84 -1.06
N LEU A 259 -7.48 -15.37 -0.36
CA LEU A 259 -6.12 -15.31 -0.89
C LEU A 259 -5.42 -16.66 -0.70
N LEU A 260 -5.01 -17.28 -1.80
CA LEU A 260 -4.30 -18.56 -1.81
C LEU A 260 -2.82 -18.34 -2.19
N PRO A 261 -1.86 -18.82 -1.38
CA PRO A 261 -0.43 -18.66 -1.68
C PRO A 261 0.00 -19.53 -2.86
N ALA A 262 0.71 -18.94 -3.82
CA ALA A 262 1.05 -19.59 -5.08
C ALA A 262 2.30 -18.99 -5.73
N ASN A 263 3.50 -19.20 -5.17
CA ASN A 263 4.74 -18.58 -5.64
C ASN A 263 5.34 -19.26 -6.87
N ASN A 264 5.34 -20.59 -6.93
CA ASN A 264 5.91 -21.34 -8.04
C ASN A 264 4.83 -22.07 -8.84
N SER A 265 5.17 -22.60 -10.03
CA SER A 265 4.24 -23.24 -10.96
C SER A 265 3.47 -24.41 -10.32
N ILE A 266 4.13 -25.22 -9.49
CA ILE A 266 3.50 -26.35 -8.79
C ILE A 266 2.47 -25.85 -7.76
N GLN A 267 2.83 -24.81 -7.01
CA GLN A 267 1.92 -24.20 -6.03
C GLN A 267 0.74 -23.54 -6.71
N ILE A 268 0.95 -22.86 -7.86
CA ILE A 268 -0.13 -22.26 -8.66
C ILE A 268 -1.14 -23.35 -9.08
N VAL A 269 -0.67 -24.42 -9.73
CA VAL A 269 -1.57 -25.51 -10.15
C VAL A 269 -2.30 -26.16 -8.97
N ARG A 270 -1.63 -26.31 -7.84
CA ARG A 270 -2.26 -26.80 -6.59
C ARG A 270 -3.33 -25.84 -6.10
N ALA A 271 -3.03 -24.54 -6.03
CA ALA A 271 -3.97 -23.53 -5.55
C ALA A 271 -5.22 -23.44 -6.45
N LEU A 272 -5.06 -23.56 -7.77
CA LEU A 272 -6.20 -23.66 -8.69
C LEU A 272 -7.10 -24.87 -8.39
N ARG A 273 -6.51 -26.05 -8.13
CA ARG A 273 -7.27 -27.25 -7.76
C ARG A 273 -7.98 -27.09 -6.40
N LEU A 274 -7.30 -26.48 -5.42
CA LEU A 274 -7.88 -26.22 -4.11
C LEU A 274 -9.04 -25.23 -4.19
N ALA A 275 -8.90 -24.17 -4.97
CA ALA A 275 -9.97 -23.18 -5.19
C ALA A 275 -11.23 -23.83 -5.79
N ASP A 276 -11.04 -24.73 -6.77
CA ASP A 276 -12.16 -25.48 -7.36
C ASP A 276 -12.77 -26.48 -6.36
N GLN A 277 -11.94 -27.20 -5.61
CA GLN A 277 -12.39 -28.16 -4.61
C GLN A 277 -13.19 -27.51 -3.48
N TRP A 278 -12.71 -26.37 -2.98
CA TRP A 278 -13.35 -25.64 -1.87
C TRP A 278 -14.49 -24.72 -2.32
N LYS A 279 -14.66 -24.54 -3.63
CA LYS A 279 -15.68 -23.66 -4.21
C LYS A 279 -15.62 -22.24 -3.66
N VAL A 280 -14.42 -21.73 -3.40
CA VAL A 280 -14.19 -20.39 -2.88
C VAL A 280 -13.90 -19.41 -4.02
N ARG A 281 -14.25 -18.16 -3.81
CA ARG A 281 -13.86 -17.05 -4.70
C ARG A 281 -12.40 -16.71 -4.44
N ALA A 282 -11.50 -17.38 -5.18
CA ALA A 282 -10.08 -17.31 -4.96
C ALA A 282 -9.39 -16.17 -5.70
N VAL A 283 -8.30 -15.67 -5.09
CA VAL A 283 -7.25 -14.87 -5.72
C VAL A 283 -5.93 -15.50 -5.34
N LEU A 284 -5.04 -15.73 -6.30
CA LEU A 284 -3.71 -16.25 -5.99
C LEU A 284 -2.78 -15.08 -5.63
N TYR A 285 -1.86 -15.29 -4.68
CA TYR A 285 -0.82 -14.31 -4.38
C TYR A 285 0.58 -14.93 -4.39
N GLY A 286 1.57 -14.13 -4.77
CA GLY A 286 2.94 -14.55 -5.09
C GLY A 286 3.18 -14.54 -6.59
N GLY A 287 2.69 -15.52 -7.29
CA GLY A 287 2.56 -15.59 -8.75
C GLY A 287 3.85 -15.53 -9.56
N GLN A 288 5.04 -15.56 -8.94
CA GLN A 288 6.31 -15.24 -9.60
C GLN A 288 6.74 -16.23 -10.71
N GLN A 289 6.26 -17.47 -10.70
CA GLN A 289 6.41 -18.43 -11.80
C GLN A 289 5.14 -18.60 -12.64
N GLY A 290 4.26 -17.60 -12.64
CA GLY A 290 3.04 -17.62 -13.46
C GLY A 290 3.31 -17.74 -14.96
N TYR A 291 4.50 -17.33 -15.41
CA TYR A 291 4.92 -17.45 -16.83
C TYR A 291 4.94 -18.89 -17.32
N GLU A 292 5.24 -19.89 -16.46
CA GLU A 292 5.23 -21.31 -16.83
C GLU A 292 3.83 -21.88 -17.03
N VAL A 293 2.83 -21.29 -16.37
CA VAL A 293 1.46 -21.83 -16.29
C VAL A 293 0.40 -20.81 -16.69
N ALA A 294 0.78 -19.80 -17.47
CA ALA A 294 -0.10 -18.70 -17.87
C ALA A 294 -1.39 -19.20 -18.56
N ALA A 295 -1.30 -20.25 -19.37
CA ALA A 295 -2.47 -20.86 -20.04
C ALA A 295 -3.47 -21.48 -19.01
N ALA A 296 -2.98 -22.15 -17.97
CA ALA A 296 -3.84 -22.70 -16.92
C ALA A 296 -4.50 -21.57 -16.10
N LEU A 297 -3.76 -20.50 -15.80
CA LEU A 297 -4.28 -19.32 -15.13
C LEU A 297 -5.38 -18.64 -15.97
N ALA A 298 -5.16 -18.48 -17.27
CA ALA A 298 -6.15 -17.91 -18.18
C ALA A 298 -7.43 -18.76 -18.24
N ALA A 299 -7.29 -20.09 -18.32
CA ALA A 299 -8.42 -21.01 -18.34
C ALA A 299 -9.24 -20.97 -17.03
N SER A 300 -8.57 -20.79 -15.88
CA SER A 300 -9.23 -20.74 -14.57
C SER A 300 -10.01 -19.46 -14.32
N LYS A 301 -9.65 -18.36 -15.00
CA LYS A 301 -10.15 -16.99 -14.75
C LYS A 301 -9.89 -16.48 -13.31
N ILE A 302 -9.06 -17.16 -12.54
CA ILE A 302 -8.68 -16.74 -11.19
C ILE A 302 -7.61 -15.66 -11.31
N PRO A 303 -7.80 -14.47 -10.72
CA PRO A 303 -6.83 -13.40 -10.79
C PRO A 303 -5.60 -13.66 -9.90
N VAL A 304 -4.50 -12.96 -10.21
CA VAL A 304 -3.22 -13.15 -9.52
C VAL A 304 -2.72 -11.83 -8.97
N LEU A 305 -2.35 -11.80 -7.69
CA LEU A 305 -1.54 -10.75 -7.11
C LEU A 305 -0.06 -11.14 -7.28
N VAL A 306 0.65 -10.38 -8.09
CA VAL A 306 2.07 -10.63 -8.39
C VAL A 306 2.95 -9.88 -7.42
N SER A 307 3.79 -10.61 -6.70
CA SER A 307 4.76 -10.02 -5.78
C SER A 307 5.81 -9.21 -6.53
N LEU A 308 6.04 -7.97 -6.10
CA LEU A 308 7.13 -7.12 -6.59
C LEU A 308 8.48 -7.45 -5.94
N LYS A 309 8.50 -8.34 -4.95
CA LYS A 309 9.73 -8.81 -4.31
C LYS A 309 10.35 -9.92 -5.14
N TRP A 310 10.99 -9.51 -6.25
CA TRP A 310 11.64 -10.47 -7.16
C TRP A 310 12.69 -11.32 -6.44
N PRO A 311 12.90 -12.58 -6.89
CA PRO A 311 13.91 -13.45 -6.30
C PRO A 311 15.32 -12.86 -6.54
N GLU A 312 16.05 -12.67 -5.46
CA GLU A 312 17.43 -12.17 -5.48
C GLU A 312 18.35 -13.17 -4.78
N ARG A 313 19.64 -13.09 -5.07
CA ARG A 313 20.64 -13.83 -4.30
C ARG A 313 20.63 -13.32 -2.86
N SER A 314 20.67 -14.23 -1.88
CA SER A 314 20.84 -13.82 -0.48
C SER A 314 22.12 -13.01 -0.30
N LYS A 315 22.02 -11.85 0.32
CA LYS A 315 23.17 -10.98 0.61
C LYS A 315 24.07 -11.58 1.69
N ASP A 316 23.48 -12.38 2.57
CA ASP A 316 24.15 -13.02 3.70
C ASP A 316 24.62 -14.44 3.37
N GLY A 317 24.40 -14.90 2.14
CA GLY A 317 24.84 -16.21 1.67
C GLY A 317 26.30 -16.20 1.25
N ASP A 318 26.95 -17.37 1.30
CA ASP A 318 28.29 -17.53 0.78
C ASP A 318 28.38 -17.05 -0.69
N PRO A 319 29.21 -16.04 -1.00
CA PRO A 319 29.37 -15.53 -2.36
C PRO A 319 29.83 -16.59 -3.35
N GLU A 320 30.56 -17.63 -2.90
CA GLU A 320 31.08 -18.71 -3.72
C GLU A 320 30.15 -19.93 -3.82
N ALA A 321 29.02 -19.91 -3.06
CA ALA A 321 28.04 -20.99 -3.15
C ALA A 321 27.50 -21.14 -4.57
N GLU A 322 27.59 -22.35 -5.11
CA GLU A 322 27.05 -22.69 -6.41
C GLU A 322 25.55 -22.51 -6.44
N GLN A 323 25.05 -21.83 -7.47
CA GLN A 323 23.63 -21.65 -7.70
C GLN A 323 23.14 -22.66 -8.73
N THR A 324 22.02 -23.26 -8.47
CA THR A 324 21.41 -24.20 -9.42
C THR A 324 20.89 -23.44 -10.65
N LEU A 325 20.91 -24.09 -11.81
CA LEU A 325 20.36 -23.53 -13.05
C LEU A 325 18.87 -23.14 -12.89
N ARG A 326 18.14 -23.87 -12.04
CA ARG A 326 16.74 -23.56 -11.71
C ARG A 326 16.60 -22.23 -11.00
N GLU A 327 17.44 -21.92 -10.00
CA GLU A 327 17.45 -20.64 -9.28
C GLU A 327 17.84 -19.49 -10.19
N LEU A 328 18.84 -19.69 -11.05
CA LEU A 328 19.26 -18.68 -12.02
C LEU A 328 18.13 -18.36 -13.01
N ARG A 329 17.49 -19.39 -13.58
CA ARG A 329 16.34 -19.23 -14.50
C ARG A 329 15.17 -18.55 -13.81
N PHE A 330 14.85 -18.94 -12.58
CA PHE A 330 13.76 -18.32 -11.83
C PHE A 330 14.01 -16.83 -11.61
N ARG A 331 15.23 -16.45 -11.23
CA ARG A 331 15.58 -15.05 -11.01
C ARG A 331 15.54 -14.21 -12.29
N ASP A 332 15.98 -14.79 -13.39
CA ASP A 332 15.97 -14.15 -14.70
C ASP A 332 14.55 -13.98 -15.25
N GLN A 333 13.70 -14.98 -15.13
CA GLN A 333 12.39 -15.02 -15.77
C GLN A 333 11.25 -14.45 -14.92
N ALA A 334 11.37 -14.43 -13.60
CA ALA A 334 10.31 -13.97 -12.70
C ALA A 334 9.81 -12.54 -13.03
N PRO A 335 10.67 -11.55 -13.32
CA PRO A 335 10.21 -10.21 -13.70
C PRO A 335 9.38 -10.17 -15.00
N GLY A 336 9.52 -11.18 -15.88
CA GLY A 336 8.74 -11.33 -17.11
C GLY A 336 7.34 -11.90 -16.89
N THR A 337 7.02 -12.39 -15.69
CA THR A 337 5.69 -12.96 -15.40
C THR A 337 4.55 -12.00 -15.69
N PRO A 338 4.56 -10.72 -15.27
CA PRO A 338 3.44 -9.81 -15.56
C PRO A 338 3.18 -9.65 -17.07
N ALA A 339 4.23 -9.59 -17.88
CA ALA A 339 4.10 -9.53 -19.35
C ALA A 339 3.48 -10.80 -19.91
N ALA A 340 3.87 -11.99 -19.41
CA ALA A 340 3.30 -13.27 -19.82
C ALA A 340 1.82 -13.39 -19.42
N LEU A 341 1.44 -12.95 -18.21
CA LEU A 341 0.06 -12.91 -17.74
C LEU A 341 -0.80 -11.96 -18.58
N ALA A 342 -0.31 -10.74 -18.84
CA ALA A 342 -0.99 -9.78 -19.70
C ALA A 342 -1.24 -10.36 -21.11
N LYS A 343 -0.23 -10.97 -21.72
CA LYS A 343 -0.33 -11.62 -23.04
C LYS A 343 -1.34 -12.77 -23.04
N ALA A 344 -1.46 -13.51 -21.94
CA ALA A 344 -2.43 -14.61 -21.79
C ALA A 344 -3.84 -14.13 -21.41
N GLY A 345 -4.06 -12.83 -21.21
CA GLY A 345 -5.34 -12.27 -20.77
C GLY A 345 -5.70 -12.59 -19.32
N VAL A 346 -4.72 -12.93 -18.50
CA VAL A 346 -4.92 -13.15 -17.06
C VAL A 346 -4.99 -11.81 -16.35
N LYS A 347 -6.05 -11.59 -15.57
CA LYS A 347 -6.16 -10.40 -14.72
C LYS A 347 -5.17 -10.51 -13.56
N PHE A 348 -4.36 -9.48 -13.37
CA PHE A 348 -3.40 -9.44 -12.27
C PHE A 348 -3.27 -8.03 -11.69
N ALA A 349 -2.78 -7.98 -10.47
CA ALA A 349 -2.40 -6.75 -9.78
C ALA A 349 -1.04 -6.93 -9.11
N PHE A 350 -0.39 -5.82 -8.78
CA PHE A 350 0.85 -5.85 -8.02
C PHE A 350 0.63 -5.65 -6.53
N TYR A 351 1.49 -6.27 -5.73
CA TYR A 351 1.57 -6.01 -4.30
C TYR A 351 3.03 -5.93 -3.82
N SER A 352 3.25 -5.13 -2.78
CA SER A 352 4.60 -4.80 -2.31
C SER A 352 5.32 -5.95 -1.59
N ASP A 353 4.59 -6.92 -1.03
CA ASP A 353 5.14 -8.12 -0.35
C ASP A 353 6.19 -7.78 0.73
N GLY A 354 5.95 -6.72 1.50
CA GLY A 354 6.85 -6.29 2.56
C GLY A 354 8.14 -5.62 2.06
N ILE A 355 8.18 -5.13 0.82
CA ILE A 355 9.25 -4.21 0.36
C ILE A 355 9.22 -2.98 1.27
N ALA A 356 10.40 -2.62 1.81
CA ALA A 356 10.49 -1.60 2.84
C ALA A 356 10.34 -0.16 2.33
N THR A 357 10.71 0.11 1.07
CA THR A 357 10.70 1.46 0.51
C THR A 357 9.95 1.53 -0.82
N THR A 358 9.26 2.64 -1.05
CA THR A 358 8.57 2.89 -2.32
C THR A 358 9.54 2.98 -3.50
N LYS A 359 10.76 3.46 -3.27
CA LYS A 359 11.82 3.47 -4.28
C LYS A 359 12.14 2.07 -4.80
N ASP A 360 12.17 1.07 -3.92
CA ASP A 360 12.43 -0.32 -4.32
C ASP A 360 11.21 -0.95 -5.01
N ILE A 361 9.98 -0.50 -4.69
CA ILE A 361 8.77 -0.86 -5.43
C ILE A 361 8.90 -0.40 -6.90
N PHE A 362 9.24 0.87 -7.14
CA PHE A 362 9.40 1.39 -8.51
C PHE A 362 10.57 0.75 -9.25
N LYS A 363 11.67 0.41 -8.59
CA LYS A 363 12.75 -0.40 -9.20
C LYS A 363 12.25 -1.78 -9.62
N SER A 364 11.41 -2.40 -8.80
CA SER A 364 10.84 -3.71 -9.13
C SER A 364 9.85 -3.61 -10.30
N LEU A 365 9.05 -2.55 -10.37
CA LEU A 365 8.18 -2.27 -11.52
C LEU A 365 8.99 -2.02 -12.80
N LYS A 366 10.11 -1.30 -12.68
CA LYS A 366 11.02 -1.10 -13.81
C LYS A 366 11.59 -2.42 -14.32
N LYS A 367 12.01 -3.34 -13.43
CA LYS A 367 12.45 -4.69 -13.84
C LYS A 367 11.38 -5.43 -14.63
N ALA A 368 10.10 -5.31 -14.22
CA ALA A 368 8.98 -5.92 -14.97
C ALA A 368 8.77 -5.25 -16.34
N SER A 369 8.89 -3.92 -16.41
CA SER A 369 8.80 -3.17 -17.66
C SER A 369 9.96 -3.52 -18.62
N ASP A 370 11.20 -3.59 -18.11
CA ASP A 370 12.39 -3.99 -18.87
C ASP A 370 12.24 -5.45 -19.38
N ALA A 371 11.50 -6.30 -18.65
CA ALA A 371 11.16 -7.67 -19.06
C ALA A 371 9.91 -7.77 -19.98
N GLY A 372 9.43 -6.64 -20.51
CA GLY A 372 8.43 -6.59 -21.57
C GLY A 372 7.01 -6.28 -21.13
N LEU A 373 6.77 -5.85 -19.90
CA LEU A 373 5.45 -5.38 -19.49
C LEU A 373 5.15 -4.00 -20.08
N ALA A 374 4.04 -3.87 -20.81
CA ALA A 374 3.59 -2.60 -21.37
C ALA A 374 3.23 -1.59 -20.24
N PRO A 375 3.57 -0.29 -20.38
CA PRO A 375 3.26 0.73 -19.38
C PRO A 375 1.78 0.81 -19.01
N ASP A 376 0.89 0.71 -19.98
CA ASP A 376 -0.55 0.74 -19.74
C ASP A 376 -1.02 -0.47 -18.92
N ALA A 377 -0.45 -1.66 -19.15
CA ALA A 377 -0.74 -2.85 -18.37
C ALA A 377 -0.20 -2.72 -16.94
N ALA A 378 0.98 -2.13 -16.76
CA ALA A 378 1.54 -1.83 -15.43
C ALA A 378 0.65 -0.85 -14.66
N LEU A 379 0.19 0.23 -15.30
CA LEU A 379 -0.70 1.21 -14.71
C LEU A 379 -2.05 0.58 -14.33
N ARG A 380 -2.64 -0.22 -15.22
CA ARG A 380 -3.88 -0.94 -14.94
C ARG A 380 -3.74 -1.87 -13.74
N ALA A 381 -2.63 -2.63 -13.67
CA ALA A 381 -2.36 -3.56 -12.58
C ALA A 381 -2.19 -2.87 -11.21
N LEU A 382 -1.78 -1.60 -11.20
CA LEU A 382 -1.68 -0.77 -9.99
C LEU A 382 -2.91 0.08 -9.70
N THR A 383 -3.93 0.05 -10.55
CA THR A 383 -5.11 0.91 -10.44
C THR A 383 -6.40 0.13 -10.66
N LEU A 384 -6.91 0.08 -11.89
CA LEU A 384 -8.22 -0.48 -12.21
C LEU A 384 -8.29 -1.99 -11.99
N ASP A 385 -7.29 -2.75 -12.41
CA ASP A 385 -7.29 -4.20 -12.23
C ASP A 385 -7.19 -4.58 -10.74
N SER A 386 -6.40 -3.85 -9.94
CA SER A 386 -6.40 -3.97 -8.48
C SER A 386 -7.80 -3.73 -7.89
N ALA A 387 -8.45 -2.64 -8.30
CA ALA A 387 -9.80 -2.31 -7.83
C ALA A 387 -10.84 -3.36 -8.25
N GLU A 388 -10.75 -3.89 -9.48
CA GLU A 388 -11.64 -4.95 -9.97
C GLU A 388 -11.45 -6.26 -9.21
N ILE A 389 -10.20 -6.67 -8.95
CA ILE A 389 -9.88 -7.87 -8.18
C ILE A 389 -10.45 -7.75 -6.76
N LEU A 390 -10.29 -6.59 -6.13
CA LEU A 390 -10.80 -6.33 -4.79
C LEU A 390 -12.32 -6.03 -4.75
N GLY A 391 -13.00 -5.98 -5.90
CA GLY A 391 -14.43 -5.69 -6.01
C GLY A 391 -14.79 -4.27 -5.60
N LEU A 392 -13.94 -3.29 -5.96
CA LEU A 392 -14.08 -1.87 -5.64
C LEU A 392 -14.00 -0.97 -6.88
N SER A 393 -14.10 -1.55 -8.08
CA SER A 393 -13.96 -0.81 -9.34
C SER A 393 -15.08 0.19 -9.62
N ASP A 394 -16.20 0.07 -8.93
CA ASP A 394 -17.27 1.07 -8.89
C ASP A 394 -16.88 2.36 -8.15
N ARG A 395 -15.92 2.26 -7.22
CA ARG A 395 -15.48 3.35 -6.33
C ARG A 395 -14.07 3.85 -6.59
N LEU A 396 -13.15 3.00 -7.04
CA LEU A 396 -11.71 3.24 -7.15
C LEU A 396 -11.12 2.81 -8.50
N GLY A 397 -9.84 3.08 -8.69
CA GLY A 397 -9.00 2.51 -9.77
C GLY A 397 -9.11 3.21 -11.13
N SER A 398 -9.95 4.21 -11.30
CA SER A 398 -10.00 5.01 -12.53
C SER A 398 -10.57 6.41 -12.27
N ILE A 399 -10.28 7.36 -13.17
CA ILE A 399 -10.81 8.72 -13.09
C ILE A 399 -12.16 8.75 -13.82
N ALA A 400 -13.25 8.60 -13.07
CA ALA A 400 -14.59 8.66 -13.60
C ALA A 400 -15.53 9.35 -12.60
N ARG A 401 -16.58 9.98 -13.11
CA ARG A 401 -17.58 10.65 -12.28
C ARG A 401 -18.18 9.71 -11.23
N GLY A 402 -18.31 10.19 -10.01
CA GLY A 402 -18.91 9.47 -8.88
C GLY A 402 -17.93 8.56 -8.12
N LYS A 403 -16.72 8.36 -8.60
CA LYS A 403 -15.68 7.62 -7.87
C LYS A 403 -15.03 8.47 -6.80
N ILE A 404 -14.45 7.81 -5.81
CA ILE A 404 -13.64 8.47 -4.76
C ILE A 404 -12.48 9.20 -5.44
N ALA A 405 -12.25 10.43 -5.01
CA ALA A 405 -11.19 11.26 -5.57
C ALA A 405 -9.82 10.87 -5.01
N ASN A 406 -9.38 9.67 -5.40
CA ASN A 406 -8.04 9.15 -5.19
C ASN A 406 -7.23 9.38 -6.47
N LEU A 407 -6.42 10.44 -6.47
CA LEU A 407 -5.70 10.93 -7.65
C LEU A 407 -4.24 11.23 -7.31
N VAL A 408 -3.40 11.05 -8.31
CA VAL A 408 -1.99 11.42 -8.26
C VAL A 408 -1.68 12.38 -9.42
N VAL A 409 -0.98 13.46 -9.13
CA VAL A 409 -0.57 14.47 -10.11
C VAL A 409 0.96 14.52 -10.17
N THR A 410 1.51 14.27 -11.35
CA THR A 410 2.96 14.19 -11.59
C THR A 410 3.40 15.21 -12.64
N ASP A 411 4.69 15.56 -12.65
CA ASP A 411 5.28 16.43 -13.69
C ASP A 411 5.80 15.63 -14.91
N GLY A 412 5.36 14.38 -15.08
CA GLY A 412 5.71 13.52 -16.19
C GLY A 412 5.06 12.14 -16.07
N ASP A 413 5.61 11.15 -16.75
CA ASP A 413 5.14 9.77 -16.65
C ASP A 413 5.41 9.19 -15.26
N ILE A 414 4.40 8.56 -14.64
CA ILE A 414 4.48 8.04 -13.28
C ILE A 414 5.54 6.95 -13.09
N PHE A 415 5.93 6.25 -14.16
CA PHE A 415 6.97 5.22 -14.13
C PHE A 415 8.37 5.74 -14.49
N ASN A 416 8.48 7.02 -14.84
CA ASN A 416 9.77 7.63 -15.12
C ASN A 416 10.45 8.06 -13.81
N GLU A 417 11.65 7.57 -13.54
CA GLU A 417 12.43 7.88 -12.33
C GLU A 417 12.70 9.39 -12.13
N LYS A 418 12.66 10.19 -13.21
CA LYS A 418 12.85 11.64 -13.16
C LYS A 418 11.58 12.40 -12.84
N SER A 419 10.42 11.78 -13.01
CA SER A 419 9.13 12.39 -12.72
C SER A 419 8.89 12.45 -11.22
N LYS A 420 8.27 13.54 -10.78
CA LYS A 420 7.96 13.77 -9.37
C LYS A 420 6.46 13.86 -9.17
N VAL A 421 6.00 13.27 -8.09
CA VAL A 421 4.63 13.48 -7.60
C VAL A 421 4.55 14.89 -7.00
N LYS A 422 3.63 15.70 -7.47
CA LYS A 422 3.41 17.08 -7.01
C LYS A 422 2.24 17.19 -6.05
N HIS A 423 1.13 16.51 -6.38
CA HIS A 423 -0.07 16.51 -5.56
C HIS A 423 -0.65 15.11 -5.49
N VAL A 424 -1.17 14.76 -4.34
CA VAL A 424 -1.94 13.53 -4.13
C VAL A 424 -3.27 13.92 -3.53
N PHE A 425 -4.35 13.35 -4.06
CA PHE A 425 -5.67 13.43 -3.47
C PHE A 425 -6.05 12.05 -2.96
N VAL A 426 -6.46 11.96 -1.71
CA VAL A 426 -6.96 10.72 -1.11
C VAL A 426 -8.28 11.05 -0.41
N ASP A 427 -9.35 10.39 -0.80
CA ASP A 427 -10.72 10.69 -0.37
C ASP A 427 -11.05 12.19 -0.54
N GLY A 428 -10.55 12.79 -1.65
CA GLY A 428 -10.68 14.20 -1.96
C GLY A 428 -9.88 15.16 -1.08
N ARG A 429 -9.09 14.67 -0.15
CA ARG A 429 -8.16 15.48 0.66
C ARG A 429 -6.89 15.71 -0.12
N TRP A 430 -6.46 16.94 -0.16
CA TRP A 430 -5.28 17.35 -0.92
C TRP A 430 -4.02 17.32 -0.08
N PHE A 431 -2.99 16.63 -0.59
CA PHE A 431 -1.65 16.55 -0.03
C PHE A 431 -0.67 17.14 -1.05
N VAL A 432 0.05 18.18 -0.64
CA VAL A 432 1.18 18.73 -1.40
C VAL A 432 2.43 17.95 -1.03
N ILE A 433 3.10 17.41 -2.03
CA ILE A 433 4.33 16.65 -1.79
C ILE A 433 5.51 17.64 -1.90
N HIS A 434 6.15 17.91 -0.78
CA HIS A 434 7.35 18.70 -0.71
C HIS A 434 8.57 17.84 -1.05
N GLU A 435 9.48 18.38 -1.82
CA GLU A 435 10.77 17.73 -2.04
C GLU A 435 11.53 17.70 -0.71
N GLU A 436 11.93 16.52 -0.26
CA GLU A 436 12.87 16.43 0.86
C GLU A 436 14.16 17.12 0.43
N THR A 437 14.49 18.24 1.05
CA THR A 437 15.82 18.85 0.93
C THR A 437 16.80 17.82 1.50
N PRO A 438 17.79 17.35 0.74
CA PRO A 438 18.78 16.42 1.28
C PRO A 438 19.37 17.03 2.56
N PRO A 439 19.55 16.25 3.64
CA PRO A 439 20.17 16.79 4.83
C PRO A 439 21.52 17.40 4.42
N GLU A 440 21.74 18.67 4.73
CA GLU A 440 23.03 19.32 4.58
C GLU A 440 24.07 18.43 5.23
N LYS A 441 25.05 17.99 4.45
CA LYS A 441 26.19 17.23 4.99
C LYS A 441 26.83 18.08 6.07
N PRO A 442 26.91 17.61 7.33
CA PRO A 442 27.63 18.37 8.36
C PRO A 442 29.10 18.43 7.95
N GLY A 443 29.58 19.62 7.59
CA GLY A 443 31.00 19.89 7.50
C GLY A 443 31.58 20.14 6.13
N GLU A 444 31.22 21.23 5.47
CA GLU A 444 32.19 22.03 4.71
C GLU A 444 32.15 23.46 5.27
N LYS A 445 32.92 23.69 6.32
CA LYS A 445 33.36 25.03 6.67
C LYS A 445 34.17 25.55 5.48
N LYS A 446 33.61 26.49 4.73
CA LYS A 446 34.39 27.34 3.85
C LYS A 446 35.45 28.01 4.72
N SER A 447 36.69 27.61 4.54
CA SER A 447 37.84 28.39 5.01
C SER A 447 37.76 29.74 4.35
N ALA A 448 37.46 30.75 5.16
CA ALA A 448 37.76 32.11 4.78
C ALA A 448 39.29 32.28 4.98
N ASP A 449 40.00 32.15 3.92
CA ASP A 449 41.36 32.66 3.81
C ASP A 449 41.36 33.84 2.88
N ASP A 450 42.11 34.79 3.38
CA ASP A 450 42.74 35.95 2.80
C ASP A 450 42.10 37.31 3.17
N ASP A 451 42.66 37.99 4.15
CA ASP A 451 43.55 39.11 3.94
C ASP A 451 43.93 39.71 5.29
N ASP A 452 45.12 39.86 5.58
CA ASP A 452 45.95 41.05 5.86
C ASP A 452 47.12 40.71 6.79
N GLY A 453 48.24 41.05 6.26
CA GLY A 453 49.51 40.89 6.88
C GLY A 453 49.81 41.87 7.98
N THR A 454 50.88 41.61 8.66
CA THR A 454 51.77 42.51 9.41
C THR A 454 51.57 42.59 10.92
N ARG A 455 52.52 42.02 11.60
CA ARG A 455 53.38 42.54 12.66
C ARG A 455 53.61 41.69 13.91
N LEU A 456 54.94 41.43 14.01
CA LEU A 456 55.82 41.51 15.19
C LEU A 456 55.91 40.36 16.19
N LYS A 457 57.06 39.69 16.00
CA LYS A 457 58.10 39.28 16.97
C LYS A 457 57.82 39.66 18.43
N GLN A 458 57.92 38.72 19.35
CA GLN A 458 58.98 38.61 20.36
C GLN A 458 58.71 37.45 21.36
N SER A 459 59.66 36.53 21.35
CA SER A 459 60.53 36.05 22.43
C SER A 459 59.87 35.64 23.79
N ARG A 460 59.97 34.41 24.20
CA ARG A 460 60.86 33.92 25.24
C ARG A 460 60.56 32.44 25.55
N GLN A 461 61.64 31.69 25.39
CA GLN A 461 62.14 30.65 26.21
C GLN A 461 61.65 30.60 27.67
N VAL A 462 61.48 29.42 28.20
CA VAL A 462 62.21 28.82 29.32
C VAL A 462 61.46 27.56 29.79
N GLU A 463 62.13 26.43 29.65
CA GLU A 463 62.43 25.40 30.63
C GLU A 463 61.34 24.92 31.58
N GLY A 464 61.18 23.67 31.69
CA GLY A 464 61.72 22.81 32.70
C GLY A 464 60.88 21.57 32.96
N ALA A 465 61.44 20.47 32.71
CA ALA A 465 61.68 19.25 33.50
C ALA A 465 60.56 18.72 34.47
N GLY A 466 60.36 17.47 34.36
CA GLY A 466 60.43 16.60 35.54
C GLY A 466 59.10 15.88 35.93
N ARG A 467 59.05 14.69 35.65
CA ARG A 467 58.77 13.38 36.25
C ARG A 467 57.67 12.61 35.59
#